data_57c4a3ce7576ba8f24d11cd2ed556946
#
_entry.id   57c4a3ce7576ba8f24d11cd2ed556946
#
_cell.length_a   1.000
_cell.length_b   1.000
_cell.length_c   1.000
_cell.angle_alpha   90.00
_cell.angle_beta   90.00
_cell.angle_gamma   90.00
#
_symmetry.space_group_name_H-M   'P 1'
#
loop_
_entity.id
_entity.type
_entity.pdbx_description
1 polymer ?
#
loop_
_entity_poly.entity_id
_entity_poly.type
_entity_poly.pdbx_seq_one_letter_code
_entity_poly.pdbx_strand_id
1 'polypeptide(L)'
;MKNSKKATFNIGQIVKHKYYPFRGVVFDIDPEYANTEEYLMSIPQKIRPTKDQPFYHLLAENSETEYIAYVSEQNLELDDSDEPITHDELY
;
A
#
# COMPACT_ATOMS: atom_id res chain seq x y z
N MET A 1 18.55 -10.41 18.19
CA MET A 1 18.18 -10.61 16.82
C MET A 1 16.99 -9.76 16.41
N LYS A 2 17.15 -9.17 15.30
CA LYS A 2 16.13 -8.31 14.80
C LYS A 2 15.05 -9.10 14.10
N ASN A 3 13.83 -8.86 14.44
CA ASN A 3 12.73 -9.57 13.82
C ASN A 3 12.11 -8.73 12.73
N SER A 4 12.58 -8.97 11.53
CA SER A 4 11.95 -8.34 10.37
C SER A 4 10.63 -9.03 10.12
N LYS A 5 9.57 -8.26 9.99
CA LYS A 5 8.29 -8.82 9.62
C LYS A 5 8.30 -9.15 8.15
N LYS A 6 7.86 -10.35 7.82
CA LYS A 6 7.74 -10.72 6.42
C LYS A 6 6.55 -10.00 5.81
N ALA A 7 6.73 -9.57 4.57
CA ALA A 7 5.64 -8.95 3.83
C ALA A 7 4.58 -10.00 3.53
N THR A 8 3.34 -9.65 3.80
CA THR A 8 2.20 -10.53 3.53
C THR A 8 1.86 -10.55 2.06
N PHE A 9 2.02 -9.40 1.39
CA PHE A 9 1.65 -9.28 -0.02
C PHE A 9 2.90 -9.29 -0.88
N ASN A 10 2.74 -9.77 -2.11
CA ASN A 10 3.84 -9.92 -3.06
C ASN A 10 3.74 -8.90 -4.18
N ILE A 11 4.89 -8.62 -4.81
CA ILE A 11 4.91 -7.79 -6.00
C ILE A 11 4.00 -8.41 -7.05
N GLY A 12 3.16 -7.59 -7.67
CA GLY A 12 2.19 -8.02 -8.65
C GLY A 12 0.82 -8.33 -8.11
N GLN A 13 0.67 -8.43 -6.81
CA GLN A 13 -0.64 -8.68 -6.21
C GLN A 13 -1.48 -7.41 -6.18
N ILE A 14 -2.77 -7.58 -6.31
CA ILE A 14 -3.72 -6.48 -6.21
C ILE A 14 -4.23 -6.43 -4.79
N VAL A 15 -4.12 -5.25 -4.18
CA VAL A 15 -4.56 -5.01 -2.81
C VAL A 15 -5.51 -3.84 -2.79
N LYS A 16 -6.29 -3.73 -1.74
CA LYS A 16 -7.17 -2.58 -1.55
C LYS A 16 -6.96 -2.02 -0.16
N HIS A 17 -7.22 -0.72 -0.03
CA HIS A 17 -7.14 -0.04 1.25
C HIS A 17 -8.35 -0.41 2.09
N LYS A 18 -8.12 -0.61 3.38
CA LYS A 18 -9.22 -1.01 4.27
C LYS A 18 -10.21 0.12 4.53
N TYR A 19 -9.76 1.36 4.42
CA TYR A 19 -10.57 2.51 4.85
C TYR A 19 -10.89 3.49 3.74
N TYR A 20 -10.05 3.56 2.70
CA TYR A 20 -10.26 4.47 1.59
C TYR A 20 -10.63 3.69 0.34
N PRO A 21 -11.41 4.28 -0.57
CA PRO A 21 -11.92 3.55 -1.74
C PRO A 21 -10.91 3.49 -2.87
N PHE A 22 -9.76 2.85 -2.66
CA PHE A 22 -8.81 2.66 -3.74
C PHE A 22 -8.16 1.29 -3.62
N ARG A 23 -7.60 0.86 -4.74
CA ARG A 23 -6.91 -0.41 -4.87
C ARG A 23 -5.68 -0.20 -5.75
N GLY A 24 -4.76 -1.15 -5.74
CA GLY A 24 -3.56 -0.99 -6.52
C GLY A 24 -2.76 -2.27 -6.63
N VAL A 25 -1.77 -2.23 -7.53
CA VAL A 25 -0.83 -3.33 -7.73
C VAL A 25 0.46 -3.01 -6.98
N VAL A 26 0.92 -3.98 -6.19
CA VAL A 26 2.19 -3.83 -5.47
C VAL A 26 3.33 -3.88 -6.47
N PHE A 27 4.18 -2.84 -6.50
CA PHE A 27 5.34 -2.86 -7.37
C PHE A 27 6.67 -2.75 -6.61
N ASP A 28 6.62 -2.43 -5.32
CA ASP A 28 7.83 -2.42 -4.49
C ASP A 28 7.41 -2.55 -3.03
N ILE A 29 8.34 -3.05 -2.22
CA ILE A 29 8.04 -3.31 -0.81
C ILE A 29 9.22 -2.84 0.02
N ASP A 30 8.93 -2.03 1.05
CA ASP A 30 9.92 -1.66 2.06
C ASP A 30 9.66 -2.50 3.31
N PRO A 31 10.68 -3.12 3.90
CA PRO A 31 10.46 -3.96 5.07
C PRO A 31 9.98 -3.18 6.29
N GLU A 32 10.25 -1.89 6.32
CA GLU A 32 9.73 -1.00 7.35
C GLU A 32 9.61 0.39 6.77
N TYR A 33 9.02 1.30 7.52
CA TYR A 33 8.75 2.64 7.02
C TYR A 33 10.02 3.32 6.51
N ALA A 34 9.97 3.80 5.28
CA ALA A 34 11.10 4.44 4.62
C ALA A 34 10.64 5.69 3.88
N ASN A 35 10.08 6.63 4.62
CA ASN A 35 9.63 7.90 4.05
C ASN A 35 9.81 8.99 5.11
N THR A 36 9.32 10.19 4.83
CA THR A 36 9.55 11.32 5.72
C THR A 36 8.60 11.29 6.91
N GLU A 37 9.02 11.98 7.96
CA GLU A 37 8.15 12.13 9.12
C GLU A 37 6.91 12.92 8.75
N GLU A 38 7.05 13.92 7.88
CA GLU A 38 5.91 14.71 7.42
C GLU A 38 4.86 13.84 6.75
N TYR A 39 5.30 12.89 5.93
CA TYR A 39 4.35 12.00 5.28
C TYR A 39 3.60 11.17 6.31
N LEU A 40 4.32 10.62 7.28
CA LEU A 40 3.70 9.79 8.32
C LEU A 40 2.66 10.60 9.10
N MET A 41 3.02 11.83 9.47
CA MET A 41 2.13 12.67 10.25
C MET A 41 0.93 13.16 9.44
N SER A 42 1.01 13.10 8.11
CA SER A 42 -0.12 13.49 7.28
C SER A 42 -1.22 12.44 7.26
N ILE A 43 -0.90 11.21 7.69
CA ILE A 43 -1.91 10.15 7.75
C ILE A 43 -2.80 10.40 8.96
N PRO A 44 -4.12 10.34 8.80
CA PRO A 44 -5.03 10.57 9.93
C PRO A 44 -4.67 9.67 11.12
N GLN A 45 -4.72 10.25 12.30
CA GLN A 45 -4.27 9.56 13.50
C GLN A 45 -4.96 8.22 13.71
N LYS A 46 -6.24 8.13 13.36
CA LYS A 46 -7.02 6.92 13.56
C LYS A 46 -6.49 5.73 12.80
N ILE A 47 -5.82 5.97 11.68
CA ILE A 47 -5.32 4.88 10.83
C ILE A 47 -3.80 4.99 10.65
N ARG A 48 -3.14 5.86 11.40
CA ARG A 48 -1.69 6.05 11.27
C ARG A 48 -0.98 4.78 11.72
N PRO A 49 -0.13 4.22 10.86
CA PRO A 49 0.52 2.95 11.16
C PRO A 49 1.75 3.12 12.02
N THR A 50 2.18 2.01 12.62
CA THR A 50 3.52 1.93 13.21
C THR A 50 4.54 1.79 12.10
N LYS A 51 5.79 2.16 12.40
CA LYS A 51 6.86 2.12 11.40
C LYS A 51 7.46 0.74 11.20
N ASP A 52 7.26 -0.17 12.13
CA ASP A 52 7.95 -1.44 12.16
C ASP A 52 7.16 -2.56 11.47
N GLN A 53 6.66 -2.24 10.30
CA GLN A 53 5.91 -3.20 9.48
C GLN A 53 6.20 -2.92 8.01
N PRO A 54 5.90 -3.87 7.13
CA PRO A 54 6.10 -3.63 5.70
C PRO A 54 5.22 -2.49 5.18
N PHE A 55 5.79 -1.72 4.27
CA PHE A 55 5.07 -0.67 3.54
C PHE A 55 5.17 -0.98 2.06
N TYR A 56 4.11 -0.70 1.34
CA TYR A 56 3.96 -1.11 -0.05
C TYR A 56 3.83 0.09 -0.96
N HIS A 57 4.56 0.04 -2.08
CA HIS A 57 4.43 1.02 -3.15
C HIS A 57 3.43 0.46 -4.14
N LEU A 58 2.37 1.21 -4.40
CA LEU A 58 1.25 0.74 -5.21
C LEU A 58 1.06 1.60 -6.45
N LEU A 59 0.81 0.94 -7.58
CA LEU A 59 0.18 1.61 -8.72
C LEU A 59 -1.31 1.57 -8.43
N ALA A 60 -1.86 2.70 -7.98
CA ALA A 60 -3.18 2.75 -7.38
C ALA A 60 -4.19 3.44 -8.28
N GLU A 61 -5.44 3.06 -8.10
CA GLU A 61 -6.56 3.73 -8.78
C GLU A 61 -7.74 3.85 -7.85
N ASN A 62 -8.50 4.90 -8.04
CA ASN A 62 -9.83 5.00 -7.45
C ASN A 62 -10.82 5.21 -8.59
N SER A 63 -12.06 5.62 -8.29
CA SER A 63 -13.07 5.77 -9.34
C SER A 63 -12.79 6.92 -10.30
N GLU A 64 -11.82 7.79 -10.00
CA GLU A 64 -11.62 9.02 -10.76
C GLU A 64 -10.21 9.19 -11.31
N THR A 65 -9.20 8.58 -10.71
CA THR A 65 -7.84 8.87 -11.09
C THR A 65 -6.91 7.72 -10.75
N GLU A 66 -5.71 7.79 -11.32
CA GLU A 66 -4.61 6.85 -11.07
C GLU A 66 -3.47 7.61 -10.41
N TYR A 67 -2.75 6.94 -9.51
CA TYR A 67 -1.65 7.58 -8.78
C TYR A 67 -0.76 6.53 -8.14
N ILE A 68 0.32 6.97 -7.53
CA ILE A 68 1.20 6.08 -6.79
C ILE A 68 0.95 6.31 -5.31
N ALA A 69 0.72 5.21 -4.59
CA ALA A 69 0.43 5.26 -3.16
C ALA A 69 1.47 4.50 -2.37
N TYR A 70 1.67 4.91 -1.14
CA TYR A 70 2.59 4.28 -0.19
C TYR A 70 1.80 3.94 1.07
N VAL A 71 1.60 2.65 1.34
CA VAL A 71 0.63 2.22 2.34
C VAL A 71 1.20 1.10 3.20
N SER A 72 0.92 1.18 4.49
CA SER A 72 1.33 0.17 5.46
C SER A 72 0.55 -1.12 5.27
N GLU A 73 1.16 -2.22 5.67
CA GLU A 73 0.51 -3.52 5.60
C GLU A 73 -0.79 -3.54 6.41
N GLN A 74 -0.80 -2.89 7.57
CA GLN A 74 -1.98 -2.93 8.44
C GLN A 74 -3.20 -2.29 7.80
N ASN A 75 -3.01 -1.42 6.82
CA ASN A 75 -4.12 -0.70 6.18
C ASN A 75 -4.52 -1.32 4.84
N LEU A 76 -3.96 -2.47 4.49
CA LEU A 76 -4.22 -3.14 3.21
C LEU A 76 -4.80 -4.52 3.41
N GLU A 77 -5.54 -4.97 2.41
CA GLU A 77 -6.03 -6.35 2.33
C GLU A 77 -6.05 -6.77 0.86
N LEU A 78 -6.06 -8.07 0.62
CA LEU A 78 -6.11 -8.55 -0.76
C LEU A 78 -7.42 -8.13 -1.42
N ASP A 79 -7.32 -7.76 -2.69
CA ASP A 79 -8.51 -7.48 -3.49
C ASP A 79 -8.89 -8.76 -4.22
N ASP A 80 -10.02 -9.33 -3.87
CA ASP A 80 -10.48 -10.58 -4.45
C ASP A 80 -11.59 -10.38 -5.47
N SER A 81 -11.72 -9.18 -6.00
CA SER A 81 -12.78 -8.85 -6.95
C SER A 81 -12.56 -9.44 -8.34
N ASP A 82 -11.35 -9.91 -8.64
CA ASP A 82 -10.96 -10.40 -9.97
C ASP A 82 -10.95 -9.32 -11.05
N GLU A 83 -11.05 -8.06 -10.67
CA GLU A 83 -11.02 -6.98 -11.63
C GLU A 83 -9.60 -6.49 -11.82
N PRO A 84 -9.14 -6.34 -13.07
CA PRO A 84 -7.77 -5.89 -13.30
C PRO A 84 -7.61 -4.42 -12.95
N ILE A 85 -6.37 -4.04 -12.68
CA ILE A 85 -5.98 -2.64 -12.55
C ILE A 85 -5.61 -2.15 -13.94
N THR A 86 -6.14 -0.99 -14.32
CA THR A 86 -5.91 -0.43 -15.65
C THR A 86 -5.02 0.80 -15.60
N HIS A 87 -4.14 0.86 -14.63
CA HIS A 87 -3.21 1.99 -14.45
C HIS A 87 -2.28 2.11 -15.65
N ASP A 88 -2.11 3.33 -16.15
CA ASP A 88 -1.29 3.58 -17.34
C ASP A 88 0.15 3.10 -17.16
N GLU A 89 0.66 3.12 -15.95
CA GLU A 89 2.03 2.69 -15.69
C GLU A 89 2.24 1.20 -15.89
N LEU A 90 1.16 0.43 -16.05
CA LEU A 90 1.25 -1.01 -16.29
C LEU A 90 1.44 -1.37 -17.75
N TYR A 91 1.35 -0.41 -18.67
CA TYR A 91 1.40 -0.68 -20.11
C TYR A 91 2.49 0.10 -20.81
#